data_e648d894ea551b257bc6bebe20d3912b
#
_entry.id   e648d894ea551b257bc6bebe20d3912b
#
_cell.length_a   1.000
_cell.length_b   1.000
_cell.length_c   1.000
_cell.angle_alpha   90.00
_cell.angle_beta   90.00
_cell.angle_gamma   90.00
#
_symmetry.space_group_name_H-M   'P 1'
#
loop_
_entity.id
_entity.type
_entity.pdbx_description
1 polymer ?
#
loop_
_entity_poly.entity_id
_entity_poly.type
_entity_poly.pdbx_seq_one_letter_code
_entity_poly.pdbx_strand_id
1 'polypeptide(L)'
;RVIIAGAGCGDYDLITMRGYEALKSCDVVIYDSLIDSRLLDFCKENAQKICVGKRAGRHSSTQEEINTLLVEKAAEGGIVLRLKGGDPFVFGRGGEEITALKAAGIPYSLIPGVTSSVAVPELAGIPVSHRGLSRSFHVITGHTADDLLPEHFESYAKCGGTLIFLMGLRNLPEIASRLIENGMGKDTPAAVISKGATPEQRAV
;
A
#
# COMPACT_ATOMS: atom_id res chain seq x y z
N ARG A 1 11.18 -1.61 -20.65
CA ARG A 1 11.37 -0.90 -19.34
C ARG A 1 10.21 -1.15 -18.39
N VAL A 2 10.45 -1.03 -17.08
CA VAL A 2 9.41 -1.17 -16.05
C VAL A 2 9.11 0.19 -15.40
N ILE A 3 7.81 0.46 -15.15
CA ILE A 3 7.34 1.58 -14.32
C ILE A 3 6.68 0.96 -13.10
N ILE A 4 7.14 1.27 -11.88
CA ILE A 4 6.48 0.87 -10.64
C ILE A 4 5.70 2.09 -10.15
N ALA A 5 4.38 1.97 -10.07
CA ALA A 5 3.49 3.08 -9.74
C ALA A 5 2.51 2.73 -8.61
N GLY A 6 2.23 3.72 -7.76
CA GLY A 6 1.13 3.67 -6.82
C GLY A 6 -0.20 4.00 -7.50
N ALA A 7 -1.19 3.17 -7.24
CA ALA A 7 -2.57 3.35 -7.71
C ALA A 7 -3.38 4.35 -6.86
N GLY A 8 -2.83 4.77 -5.73
CA GLY A 8 -3.62 5.37 -4.67
C GLY A 8 -4.36 4.32 -3.85
N CYS A 9 -5.13 4.75 -2.88
CA CYS A 9 -5.90 3.87 -2.00
C CYS A 9 -7.40 4.05 -2.21
N GLY A 10 -8.14 2.94 -2.28
CA GLY A 10 -9.60 2.95 -2.43
C GLY A 10 -10.06 3.36 -3.81
N ASP A 11 -10.60 4.57 -3.98
CA ASP A 11 -11.19 5.03 -5.23
C ASP A 11 -10.14 5.31 -6.33
N TYR A 12 -10.52 5.11 -7.59
CA TYR A 12 -9.65 5.26 -8.75
C TYR A 12 -9.15 6.69 -8.98
N ASP A 13 -9.86 7.69 -8.51
CA ASP A 13 -9.51 9.11 -8.68
C ASP A 13 -8.37 9.58 -7.75
N LEU A 14 -7.98 8.74 -6.77
CA LEU A 14 -6.79 8.96 -5.95
C LEU A 14 -5.47 8.54 -6.61
N ILE A 15 -5.51 8.18 -7.88
CA ILE A 15 -4.30 7.98 -8.66
C ILE A 15 -3.65 9.34 -8.97
N THR A 16 -2.31 9.38 -8.99
CA THR A 16 -1.61 10.58 -9.45
C THR A 16 -1.75 10.77 -10.96
N MET A 17 -1.72 12.02 -11.44
CA MET A 17 -1.72 12.31 -12.88
C MET A 17 -0.62 11.53 -13.63
N ARG A 18 0.56 11.37 -13.02
CA ARG A 18 1.66 10.61 -13.58
C ARG A 18 1.36 9.12 -13.66
N GLY A 19 0.67 8.57 -12.65
CA GLY A 19 0.17 7.18 -12.65
C GLY A 19 -0.87 6.94 -13.74
N TYR A 20 -1.80 7.86 -13.90
CA TYR A 20 -2.80 7.84 -14.97
C TYR A 20 -2.17 7.83 -16.37
N GLU A 21 -1.19 8.69 -16.63
CA GLU A 21 -0.47 8.70 -17.92
C GLU A 21 0.35 7.43 -18.16
N ALA A 22 0.87 6.81 -17.09
CA ALA A 22 1.54 5.52 -17.19
C ALA A 22 0.57 4.40 -17.58
N LEU A 23 -0.66 4.38 -17.04
CA LEU A 23 -1.72 3.45 -17.46
C LEU A 23 -2.05 3.57 -18.95
N LYS A 24 -2.20 4.79 -19.45
CA LYS A 24 -2.50 5.06 -20.86
C LYS A 24 -1.38 4.65 -21.81
N SER A 25 -0.14 4.61 -21.32
CA SER A 25 1.03 4.35 -22.17
C SER A 25 1.54 2.90 -22.09
N CYS A 26 1.16 2.12 -21.07
CA CYS A 26 1.69 0.78 -20.89
C CYS A 26 1.21 -0.22 -21.94
N ASP A 27 2.07 -1.23 -22.21
CA ASP A 27 1.74 -2.36 -23.04
C ASP A 27 1.34 -3.59 -22.20
N VAL A 28 1.86 -3.65 -20.97
CA VAL A 28 1.51 -4.66 -19.95
C VAL A 28 1.28 -3.95 -18.63
N VAL A 29 0.17 -4.26 -17.95
CA VAL A 29 -0.07 -3.85 -16.56
C VAL A 29 -0.13 -5.08 -15.66
N ILE A 30 0.76 -5.13 -14.64
CA ILE A 30 0.81 -6.16 -13.60
C ILE A 30 0.31 -5.51 -12.32
N TYR A 31 -0.79 -6.01 -11.76
CA TYR A 31 -1.47 -5.35 -10.65
C TYR A 31 -1.90 -6.32 -9.55
N ASP A 32 -2.06 -5.81 -8.33
CA ASP A 32 -2.61 -6.57 -7.19
C ASP A 32 -4.12 -6.35 -7.03
N SER A 33 -4.74 -7.11 -6.12
CA SER A 33 -6.19 -7.07 -5.88
C SER A 33 -6.65 -5.85 -5.04
N LEU A 34 -5.74 -5.00 -4.60
CA LEU A 34 -6.06 -3.82 -3.78
C LEU A 34 -6.39 -2.59 -4.61
N ILE A 35 -6.10 -2.60 -5.91
CA ILE A 35 -6.42 -1.49 -6.79
C ILE A 35 -7.90 -1.48 -7.15
N ASP A 36 -8.44 -0.32 -7.43
CA ASP A 36 -9.75 -0.21 -8.07
C ASP A 36 -9.66 -0.69 -9.52
N SER A 37 -10.50 -1.64 -9.89
CA SER A 37 -10.49 -2.25 -11.23
C SER A 37 -10.83 -1.26 -12.36
N ARG A 38 -11.53 -0.17 -12.04
CA ARG A 38 -11.83 0.92 -13.01
C ARG A 38 -10.56 1.57 -13.58
N LEU A 39 -9.45 1.51 -12.84
CA LEU A 39 -8.15 1.97 -13.34
C LEU A 39 -7.69 1.23 -14.59
N LEU A 40 -8.07 -0.03 -14.74
CA LEU A 40 -7.68 -0.84 -15.89
C LEU A 40 -8.38 -0.42 -17.19
N ASP A 41 -9.46 0.34 -17.10
CA ASP A 41 -10.19 0.88 -18.25
C ASP A 41 -9.42 2.03 -18.92
N PHE A 42 -8.45 2.63 -18.22
CA PHE A 42 -7.56 3.65 -18.78
C PHE A 42 -6.37 3.06 -19.57
N CYS A 43 -6.14 1.77 -19.49
CA CYS A 43 -5.09 1.12 -20.29
C CYS A 43 -5.46 1.11 -21.78
N LYS A 44 -4.44 0.99 -22.63
CA LYS A 44 -4.67 0.72 -24.06
C LYS A 44 -5.57 -0.52 -24.23
N GLU A 45 -6.39 -0.53 -25.26
CA GLU A 45 -7.29 -1.64 -25.55
C GLU A 45 -6.55 -2.99 -25.69
N ASN A 46 -5.37 -2.97 -26.29
CA ASN A 46 -4.51 -4.13 -26.50
C ASN A 46 -3.51 -4.39 -25.36
N ALA A 47 -3.54 -3.61 -24.27
CA ALA A 47 -2.64 -3.82 -23.15
C ALA A 47 -2.95 -5.14 -22.43
N GLN A 48 -1.91 -5.93 -22.17
CA GLN A 48 -2.03 -7.16 -21.38
C GLN A 48 -2.27 -6.80 -19.89
N LYS A 49 -3.34 -7.33 -19.28
CA LYS A 49 -3.72 -7.07 -17.89
C LYS A 49 -3.47 -8.33 -17.07
N ILE A 50 -2.49 -8.32 -16.14
CA ILE A 50 -2.07 -9.48 -15.33
C ILE A 50 -2.31 -9.19 -13.85
N CYS A 51 -3.22 -9.92 -13.22
CA CYS A 51 -3.46 -9.83 -11.78
C CYS A 51 -2.57 -10.82 -11.02
N VAL A 52 -1.77 -10.31 -10.08
CA VAL A 52 -0.90 -11.11 -9.19
C VAL A 52 -1.43 -11.17 -7.74
N GLY A 53 -2.51 -10.44 -7.44
CA GLY A 53 -3.18 -10.48 -6.14
C GLY A 53 -4.02 -11.74 -5.91
N LYS A 54 -4.50 -11.91 -4.67
CA LYS A 54 -5.42 -13.01 -4.31
C LYS A 54 -6.70 -12.91 -5.13
N ARG A 55 -7.08 -14.03 -5.79
CA ARG A 55 -8.39 -14.21 -6.40
C ARG A 55 -9.08 -15.43 -5.79
N ALA A 56 -10.41 -15.43 -5.77
CA ALA A 56 -11.16 -16.60 -5.34
C ALA A 56 -10.70 -17.87 -6.12
N GLY A 57 -10.25 -18.89 -5.38
CA GLY A 57 -9.79 -20.16 -5.97
C GLY A 57 -8.36 -20.19 -6.53
N ARG A 58 -7.56 -19.10 -6.38
CA ARG A 58 -6.13 -19.11 -6.74
C ARG A 58 -5.29 -18.54 -5.60
N HIS A 59 -4.14 -19.16 -5.34
CA HIS A 59 -3.13 -18.59 -4.45
C HIS A 59 -2.63 -17.26 -5.03
N SER A 60 -2.35 -16.29 -4.13
CA SER A 60 -1.62 -15.09 -4.55
C SER A 60 -0.22 -15.49 -5.02
N SER A 61 0.28 -14.83 -6.06
CA SER A 61 1.66 -14.99 -6.45
C SER A 61 2.58 -14.62 -5.29
N THR A 62 3.64 -15.40 -5.10
CA THR A 62 4.72 -15.06 -4.16
C THR A 62 5.46 -13.83 -4.68
N GLN A 63 6.23 -13.17 -3.81
CA GLN A 63 7.03 -12.01 -4.25
C GLN A 63 8.09 -12.41 -5.29
N GLU A 64 8.65 -13.61 -5.17
CA GLU A 64 9.61 -14.16 -6.12
C GLU A 64 8.98 -14.37 -7.51
N GLU A 65 7.76 -14.93 -7.56
CA GLU A 65 7.02 -15.09 -8.81
C GLU A 65 6.69 -13.73 -9.45
N ILE A 66 6.34 -12.72 -8.65
CA ILE A 66 6.09 -11.36 -9.14
C ILE A 66 7.38 -10.75 -9.70
N ASN A 67 8.50 -10.89 -8.99
CA ASN A 67 9.79 -10.39 -9.43
C ASN A 67 10.23 -11.04 -10.76
N THR A 68 10.06 -12.36 -10.86
CA THR A 68 10.34 -13.12 -12.10
C THR A 68 9.47 -12.65 -13.26
N LEU A 69 8.16 -12.52 -13.02
CA LEU A 69 7.21 -12.05 -14.03
C LEU A 69 7.55 -10.63 -14.54
N LEU A 70 7.97 -9.73 -13.65
CA LEU A 70 8.39 -8.38 -14.03
C LEU A 70 9.60 -8.41 -14.97
N VAL A 71 10.59 -9.25 -14.67
CA VAL A 71 11.80 -9.42 -15.48
C VAL A 71 11.45 -10.04 -16.84
N GLU A 72 10.66 -11.11 -16.86
CA GLU A 72 10.22 -11.77 -18.09
C GLU A 72 9.46 -10.82 -19.01
N LYS A 73 8.45 -10.11 -18.48
CA LYS A 73 7.66 -9.17 -19.27
C LYS A 73 8.48 -7.98 -19.77
N ALA A 74 9.45 -7.53 -18.99
CA ALA A 74 10.36 -6.47 -19.46
C ALA A 74 11.28 -6.93 -20.59
N ALA A 75 11.69 -8.21 -20.60
CA ALA A 75 12.51 -8.79 -21.65
C ALA A 75 11.76 -8.95 -22.99
N GLU A 76 10.43 -9.12 -22.95
CA GLU A 76 9.59 -9.14 -24.16
C GLU A 76 9.57 -7.77 -24.89
N GLY A 77 10.03 -6.71 -24.23
CA GLY A 77 10.03 -5.33 -24.76
C GLY A 77 8.82 -4.52 -24.30
N GLY A 78 8.77 -3.25 -24.77
CA GLY A 78 7.66 -2.34 -24.44
C GLY A 78 7.73 -1.74 -23.03
N ILE A 79 6.58 -1.25 -22.57
CA ILE A 79 6.40 -0.59 -21.26
C ILE A 79 5.57 -1.50 -20.35
N VAL A 80 6.21 -2.04 -19.31
CA VAL A 80 5.56 -2.81 -18.27
C VAL A 80 5.24 -1.88 -17.11
N LEU A 81 3.97 -1.77 -16.74
CA LEU A 81 3.51 -1.03 -15.57
C LEU A 81 3.23 -2.01 -14.43
N ARG A 82 3.96 -1.90 -13.33
CA ARG A 82 3.62 -2.54 -12.05
C ARG A 82 2.76 -1.58 -11.24
N LEU A 83 1.46 -1.83 -11.17
CA LEU A 83 0.50 -0.98 -10.46
C LEU A 83 0.19 -1.59 -9.08
N LYS A 84 0.47 -0.83 -8.01
CA LYS A 84 0.39 -1.27 -6.61
C LYS A 84 -0.62 -0.44 -5.84
N GLY A 85 -1.44 -1.04 -5.00
CA GLY A 85 -2.36 -0.31 -4.12
C GLY A 85 -1.59 0.64 -3.18
N GLY A 86 -2.13 1.85 -2.96
CA GLY A 86 -1.49 2.89 -2.17
C GLY A 86 -0.21 3.43 -2.80
N ASP A 87 0.87 3.43 -2.03
CA ASP A 87 2.22 3.81 -2.45
C ASP A 87 3.14 2.58 -2.51
N PRO A 88 4.00 2.44 -3.54
CA PRO A 88 4.86 1.27 -3.71
C PRO A 88 5.83 1.01 -2.55
N PHE A 89 6.21 2.04 -1.79
CA PHE A 89 7.21 1.96 -0.71
C PHE A 89 6.63 1.99 0.69
N VAL A 90 5.32 2.21 0.83
CA VAL A 90 4.65 2.12 2.14
C VAL A 90 4.07 0.72 2.30
N PHE A 91 4.83 -0.19 2.88
CA PHE A 91 4.53 -1.63 3.05
C PHE A 91 4.15 -2.35 1.75
N GLY A 92 4.54 -1.79 0.61
CA GLY A 92 4.21 -2.31 -0.72
C GLY A 92 5.29 -3.23 -1.33
N ARG A 93 6.41 -3.49 -0.65
CA ARG A 93 7.52 -4.33 -1.12
C ARG A 93 8.16 -3.87 -2.45
N GLY A 94 7.94 -2.61 -2.86
CA GLY A 94 8.51 -2.06 -4.10
C GLY A 94 10.03 -2.08 -4.15
N GLY A 95 10.69 -2.03 -2.99
CA GLY A 95 12.15 -2.17 -2.89
C GLY A 95 12.67 -3.53 -3.36
N GLU A 96 11.95 -4.62 -3.08
CA GLU A 96 12.29 -5.97 -3.52
C GLU A 96 12.15 -6.11 -5.04
N GLU A 97 11.08 -5.54 -5.61
CA GLU A 97 10.85 -5.50 -7.06
C GLU A 97 11.98 -4.74 -7.78
N ILE A 98 12.42 -3.59 -7.22
CA ILE A 98 13.55 -2.82 -7.77
C ILE A 98 14.86 -3.62 -7.70
N THR A 99 15.10 -4.32 -6.62
CA THR A 99 16.31 -5.13 -6.45
C THR A 99 16.39 -6.20 -7.54
N ALA A 100 15.29 -6.88 -7.83
CA ALA A 100 15.21 -7.86 -8.91
C ALA A 100 15.45 -7.24 -10.29
N LEU A 101 14.83 -6.08 -10.57
CA LEU A 101 15.02 -5.37 -11.84
C LEU A 101 16.47 -4.91 -12.03
N LYS A 102 17.11 -4.38 -10.98
CA LYS A 102 18.53 -4.00 -10.99
C LYS A 102 19.44 -5.19 -11.29
N ALA A 103 19.21 -6.32 -10.61
CA ALA A 103 19.98 -7.55 -10.81
C ALA A 103 19.88 -8.05 -12.26
N ALA A 104 18.72 -7.86 -12.90
CA ALA A 104 18.49 -8.22 -14.31
C ALA A 104 18.92 -7.13 -15.32
N GLY A 105 19.48 -6.00 -14.87
CA GLY A 105 19.88 -4.89 -15.76
C GLY A 105 18.71 -4.16 -16.43
N ILE A 106 17.50 -4.26 -15.89
CA ILE A 106 16.28 -3.69 -16.48
C ILE A 106 16.12 -2.24 -16.03
N PRO A 107 16.01 -1.27 -16.96
CA PRO A 107 15.73 0.12 -16.62
C PRO A 107 14.33 0.26 -16.07
N TYR A 108 14.21 1.00 -14.95
CA TYR A 108 12.94 1.25 -14.27
C TYR A 108 12.75 2.72 -13.89
N SER A 109 11.51 3.10 -13.62
CA SER A 109 11.14 4.38 -13.04
C SER A 109 10.05 4.20 -11.98
N LEU A 110 9.93 5.19 -11.08
CA LEU A 110 9.02 5.16 -9.95
C LEU A 110 8.01 6.28 -10.05
N ILE A 111 6.78 5.98 -9.68
CA ILE A 111 5.70 6.94 -9.55
C ILE A 111 5.07 6.75 -8.17
N PRO A 112 5.19 7.74 -7.26
CA PRO A 112 4.54 7.68 -5.96
C PRO A 112 3.02 7.56 -6.09
N GLY A 113 2.39 6.98 -5.07
CA GLY A 113 0.95 6.92 -4.94
C GLY A 113 0.45 7.56 -3.65
N VAL A 114 -0.84 7.84 -3.59
CA VAL A 114 -1.50 8.31 -2.38
C VAL A 114 -1.60 7.16 -1.38
N THR A 115 -0.82 7.24 -0.30
CA THR A 115 -0.81 6.20 0.73
C THR A 115 -2.05 6.24 1.61
N SER A 116 -2.60 5.06 1.94
CA SER A 116 -3.74 4.93 2.86
C SER A 116 -3.44 5.42 4.28
N SER A 117 -2.17 5.46 4.69
CA SER A 117 -1.78 5.94 6.01
C SER A 117 -2.10 7.41 6.25
N VAL A 118 -2.22 8.20 5.20
CA VAL A 118 -2.56 9.63 5.26
C VAL A 118 -3.98 9.86 4.74
N ALA A 119 -4.30 9.36 3.56
CA ALA A 119 -5.56 9.66 2.90
C ALA A 119 -6.78 9.05 3.59
N VAL A 120 -6.68 7.86 4.14
CA VAL A 120 -7.83 7.21 4.80
C VAL A 120 -8.24 7.91 6.10
N PRO A 121 -7.32 8.28 7.02
CA PRO A 121 -7.68 9.15 8.14
C PRO A 121 -8.25 10.51 7.69
N GLU A 122 -7.65 11.16 6.69
CA GLU A 122 -8.11 12.45 6.17
C GLU A 122 -9.57 12.37 5.68
N LEU A 123 -9.91 11.35 4.89
CA LEU A 123 -11.27 11.12 4.39
C LEU A 123 -12.27 10.73 5.49
N ALA A 124 -11.79 10.33 6.67
CA ALA A 124 -12.57 10.13 7.88
C ALA A 124 -12.63 11.39 8.77
N GLY A 125 -12.05 12.52 8.34
CA GLY A 125 -11.98 13.75 9.11
C GLY A 125 -10.97 13.75 10.25
N ILE A 126 -10.00 12.82 10.23
CA ILE A 126 -8.99 12.65 11.27
C ILE A 126 -7.63 13.12 10.74
N PRO A 127 -7.12 14.28 11.14
CA PRO A 127 -5.79 14.73 10.74
C PRO A 127 -4.71 13.89 11.41
N VAL A 128 -3.74 13.36 10.64
CA VAL A 128 -2.62 12.57 11.18
C VAL A 128 -1.60 13.44 11.94
N SER A 129 -1.62 14.76 11.72
CA SER A 129 -0.87 15.75 12.50
C SER A 129 -1.76 16.96 12.79
N HIS A 130 -1.60 17.56 13.98
CA HIS A 130 -2.37 18.73 14.38
C HIS A 130 -1.53 19.64 15.28
N ARG A 131 -1.52 20.95 14.99
CA ARG A 131 -0.80 21.93 15.80
C ARG A 131 -1.31 21.90 17.26
N GLY A 132 -0.41 21.73 18.20
CA GLY A 132 -0.71 21.69 19.62
C GLY A 132 -1.14 20.32 20.18
N LEU A 133 -1.49 19.35 19.32
CA LEU A 133 -1.90 18.00 19.73
C LEU A 133 -0.89 16.95 19.28
N SER A 134 -0.59 16.88 17.99
CA SER A 134 0.28 15.85 17.42
C SER A 134 1.24 16.47 16.43
N ARG A 135 2.53 16.50 16.77
CA ARG A 135 3.60 17.07 15.93
C ARG A 135 4.32 16.03 15.09
N SER A 136 3.98 14.76 15.27
CA SER A 136 4.55 13.63 14.54
C SER A 136 3.48 12.59 14.30
N PHE A 137 3.68 11.75 13.30
CA PHE A 137 2.90 10.53 13.12
C PHE A 137 3.82 9.38 12.73
N HIS A 138 3.45 8.17 13.13
CA HIS A 138 4.23 6.96 12.95
C HIS A 138 3.37 5.94 12.23
N VAL A 139 3.86 5.45 11.09
CA VAL A 139 3.17 4.44 10.29
C VAL A 139 3.81 3.08 10.56
N ILE A 140 3.01 2.16 11.05
CA ILE A 140 3.43 0.87 11.58
C ILE A 140 2.64 -0.23 10.89
N THR A 141 3.28 -1.35 10.56
CA THR A 141 2.54 -2.54 10.12
C THR A 141 1.89 -3.24 11.32
N GLY A 142 0.63 -3.62 11.20
CA GLY A 142 -0.09 -4.37 12.25
C GLY A 142 0.25 -5.87 12.28
N HIS A 143 1.06 -6.36 11.35
CA HIS A 143 1.64 -7.69 11.37
C HIS A 143 2.91 -7.75 10.53
N THR A 144 3.81 -8.67 10.85
CA THR A 144 5.02 -8.98 10.08
C THR A 144 4.76 -10.12 9.08
N ALA A 145 5.76 -10.44 8.26
CA ALA A 145 5.69 -11.56 7.31
C ALA A 145 5.42 -12.91 8.00
N ASP A 146 5.86 -13.06 9.24
CA ASP A 146 5.68 -14.28 10.06
C ASP A 146 4.37 -14.26 10.88
N ASP A 147 3.43 -13.38 10.54
CA ASP A 147 2.14 -13.16 11.24
C ASP A 147 2.32 -12.73 12.72
N LEU A 148 3.48 -12.15 13.03
CA LEU A 148 3.80 -11.63 14.35
C LEU A 148 3.45 -10.15 14.45
N LEU A 149 3.27 -9.65 15.68
CA LEU A 149 3.18 -8.23 15.92
C LEU A 149 4.55 -7.54 15.80
N PRO A 150 4.56 -6.25 15.44
CA PRO A 150 5.80 -5.47 15.48
C PRO A 150 6.38 -5.47 16.89
N GLU A 151 7.69 -5.35 16.97
CA GLU A 151 8.41 -5.16 18.23
C GLU A 151 8.34 -3.68 18.69
N HIS A 152 8.91 -3.38 19.87
CA HIS A 152 9.12 -2.02 20.35
C HIS A 152 7.85 -1.24 20.76
N PHE A 153 6.81 -1.92 21.25
CA PHE A 153 5.58 -1.28 21.75
C PHE A 153 5.86 -0.23 22.83
N GLU A 154 6.87 -0.40 23.67
CA GLU A 154 7.30 0.60 24.63
C GLU A 154 7.68 1.93 23.95
N SER A 155 8.43 1.86 22.85
CA SER A 155 8.80 3.04 22.08
C SER A 155 7.58 3.71 21.46
N TYR A 156 6.67 2.93 20.89
CA TYR A 156 5.43 3.47 20.30
C TYR A 156 4.53 4.14 21.35
N ALA A 157 4.37 3.53 22.53
CA ALA A 157 3.54 4.09 23.58
C ALA A 157 4.08 5.42 24.12
N LYS A 158 5.41 5.63 24.04
CA LYS A 158 6.10 6.80 24.61
C LYS A 158 6.52 7.87 23.58
N CYS A 159 6.49 7.58 22.28
CA CYS A 159 7.03 8.50 21.26
C CYS A 159 6.20 9.79 21.10
N GLY A 160 4.96 9.80 21.57
CA GLY A 160 4.00 10.88 21.30
C GLY A 160 3.56 10.88 19.83
N GLY A 161 2.65 11.78 19.49
CA GLY A 161 2.13 11.86 18.13
C GLY A 161 1.04 10.83 17.82
N THR A 162 0.70 10.71 16.55
CA THR A 162 -0.35 9.80 16.09
C THR A 162 0.25 8.48 15.64
N LEU A 163 -0.27 7.36 16.12
CA LEU A 163 0.11 6.04 15.67
C LEU A 163 -0.90 5.55 14.60
N ILE A 164 -0.39 5.08 13.48
CA ILE A 164 -1.19 4.59 12.35
C ILE A 164 -0.78 3.15 12.07
N PHE A 165 -1.63 2.20 12.46
CA PHE A 165 -1.40 0.79 12.20
C PHE A 165 -2.09 0.38 10.91
N LEU A 166 -1.33 0.07 9.86
CA LEU A 166 -1.85 -0.55 8.66
C LEU A 166 -1.90 -2.07 8.80
N MET A 167 -2.89 -2.71 8.19
CA MET A 167 -3.09 -4.18 8.24
C MET A 167 -3.30 -4.72 9.68
N GLY A 168 -3.70 -3.86 10.63
CA GLY A 168 -3.78 -4.20 12.07
C GLY A 168 -5.12 -4.72 12.54
N LEU A 169 -6.17 -4.77 11.71
CA LEU A 169 -7.53 -5.06 12.18
C LEU A 169 -7.65 -6.43 12.87
N ARG A 170 -6.99 -7.45 12.36
CA ARG A 170 -6.99 -8.80 12.95
C ARG A 170 -6.33 -8.81 14.34
N ASN A 171 -5.28 -8.02 14.51
CA ASN A 171 -4.46 -7.97 15.72
C ASN A 171 -4.83 -6.78 16.63
N LEU A 172 -5.93 -6.07 16.33
CA LEU A 172 -6.33 -4.87 17.06
C LEU A 172 -6.40 -5.05 18.60
N PRO A 173 -7.01 -6.14 19.15
CA PRO A 173 -7.06 -6.32 20.60
C PRO A 173 -5.66 -6.42 21.24
N GLU A 174 -4.76 -7.14 20.59
CA GLU A 174 -3.41 -7.31 21.10
C GLU A 174 -2.57 -6.04 20.95
N ILE A 175 -2.71 -5.31 19.83
CA ILE A 175 -2.07 -4.00 19.63
C ILE A 175 -2.48 -3.05 20.76
N ALA A 176 -3.79 -2.95 21.07
CA ALA A 176 -4.30 -2.10 22.12
C ALA A 176 -3.78 -2.51 23.50
N SER A 177 -3.81 -3.81 23.83
CA SER A 177 -3.28 -4.33 25.09
C SER A 177 -1.80 -3.97 25.27
N ARG A 178 -0.98 -4.26 24.29
CA ARG A 178 0.46 -3.97 24.36
C ARG A 178 0.78 -2.48 24.48
N LEU A 179 0.04 -1.61 23.80
CA LEU A 179 0.21 -0.16 23.97
C LEU A 179 -0.11 0.29 25.40
N ILE A 180 -1.21 -0.21 25.97
CA ILE A 180 -1.63 0.11 27.34
C ILE A 180 -0.62 -0.45 28.38
N GLU A 181 -0.20 -1.70 28.24
CA GLU A 181 0.80 -2.35 29.08
C GLU A 181 2.14 -1.61 29.11
N ASN A 182 2.46 -0.94 27.99
CA ASN A 182 3.68 -0.14 27.84
C ASN A 182 3.50 1.36 28.15
N GLY A 183 2.36 1.74 28.77
CA GLY A 183 2.16 3.06 29.35
C GLY A 183 1.30 4.03 28.54
N MET A 184 0.67 3.60 27.44
CA MET A 184 -0.35 4.42 26.77
C MET A 184 -1.60 4.51 27.64
N GLY A 185 -2.18 5.69 27.72
CA GLY A 185 -3.43 5.88 28.48
C GLY A 185 -4.57 5.07 27.85
N LYS A 186 -5.31 4.32 28.68
CA LYS A 186 -6.47 3.52 28.22
C LYS A 186 -7.60 4.34 27.61
N ASP A 187 -7.65 5.63 27.93
CA ASP A 187 -8.63 6.60 27.41
C ASP A 187 -8.07 7.38 26.20
N THR A 188 -6.93 6.96 25.63
CA THR A 188 -6.36 7.56 24.41
C THR A 188 -7.36 7.40 23.25
N PRO A 189 -7.78 8.51 22.59
CA PRO A 189 -8.67 8.43 21.45
C PRO A 189 -8.10 7.56 20.35
N ALA A 190 -8.91 6.67 19.81
CA ALA A 190 -8.55 5.77 18.72
C ALA A 190 -9.68 5.69 17.69
N ALA A 191 -9.34 5.38 16.46
CA ALA A 191 -10.31 5.12 15.41
C ALA A 191 -9.92 3.87 14.63
N VAL A 192 -10.92 3.11 14.21
CA VAL A 192 -10.75 1.98 13.29
C VAL A 192 -11.47 2.33 11.99
N ILE A 193 -10.73 2.35 10.89
CA ILE A 193 -11.29 2.68 9.59
C ILE A 193 -11.13 1.45 8.68
N SER A 194 -12.24 0.94 8.20
CA SER A 194 -12.27 -0.17 7.26
C SER A 194 -12.76 0.27 5.90
N LYS A 195 -12.32 -0.41 4.84
CA LYS A 195 -12.61 -0.09 3.44
C LYS A 195 -12.38 1.39 3.11
N GLY A 196 -11.31 1.96 3.65
CA GLY A 196 -10.99 3.38 3.52
C GLY A 196 -10.92 3.85 2.06
N ALA A 197 -11.37 5.08 1.83
CA ALA A 197 -11.46 5.72 0.52
C ALA A 197 -12.33 4.96 -0.50
N THR A 198 -13.33 4.21 -0.03
CA THR A 198 -14.35 3.57 -0.88
C THR A 198 -15.75 4.00 -0.43
N PRO A 199 -16.80 3.81 -1.26
CA PRO A 199 -18.17 4.07 -0.85
C PRO A 199 -18.63 3.28 0.39
N GLU A 200 -17.97 2.17 0.70
CA GLU A 200 -18.27 1.35 1.87
C GLU A 200 -17.39 1.67 3.08
N GLN A 201 -16.67 2.79 3.06
CA GLN A 201 -15.84 3.22 4.21
C GLN A 201 -16.66 3.27 5.49
N ARG A 202 -16.12 2.70 6.56
CA ARG A 202 -16.67 2.76 7.91
C ARG A 202 -15.58 3.20 8.87
N ALA A 203 -15.90 4.15 9.73
CA ALA A 203 -15.04 4.62 10.82
C ALA A 203 -15.80 4.48 12.14
N VAL A 204 -15.12 3.96 13.16
CA VAL A 204 -15.60 3.82 14.54
C VAL A 204 -14.52 4.23 15.49
#